data_2af1b36c18e0643278e6f389e3706fe7
#
_entry.id   2af1b36c18e0643278e6f389e3706fe7
#
_cell.length_a   1.000
_cell.length_b   1.000
_cell.length_c   1.000
_cell.angle_alpha   90.00
_cell.angle_beta   90.00
_cell.angle_gamma   90.00
#
_symmetry.space_group_name_H-M   'P 1'
#
loop_
_entity.id
_entity.type
_entity.pdbx_description
1 polymer ?
#
loop_
_entity_poly.entity_id
_entity_poly.type
_entity_poly.pdbx_seq_one_letter_code
_entity_poly.pdbx_strand_id
1 'polypeptide(L)'
;MNVTILAANLRVKADMPVEIAATVDGETLQVALEWALIERWLGQLANDAGAVRNAIHQRRQAIERVIQSRVYAHGVPISGEMTLGLRDLGGRM
;
A
#
# COMPACT_ATOMS: atom_id res chain seq x y z
N MET A 1 16.22 -6.18 -6.98
CA MET A 1 14.95 -5.47 -7.25
C MET A 1 14.83 -4.29 -6.30
N ASN A 2 14.54 -3.13 -6.85
CA ASN A 2 14.46 -1.90 -6.09
C ASN A 2 13.01 -1.40 -6.07
N VAL A 3 12.38 -1.42 -4.89
CA VAL A 3 10.98 -1.00 -4.72
C VAL A 3 10.96 0.22 -3.80
N THR A 4 10.35 1.29 -4.27
CA THR A 4 10.21 2.53 -3.50
C THR A 4 8.75 2.97 -3.51
N ILE A 5 8.23 3.35 -2.35
CA ILE A 5 6.87 3.83 -2.21
C ILE A 5 6.86 5.35 -2.17
N LEU A 6 5.91 5.93 -2.92
CA LEU A 6 5.65 7.36 -2.94
C LEU A 6 4.26 7.60 -2.38
N ALA A 7 4.19 8.13 -1.18
CA ALA A 7 2.92 8.35 -0.47
C ALA A 7 2.56 9.84 -0.39
N ALA A 8 2.80 10.56 -1.48
CA ALA A 8 2.43 11.95 -1.59
C ALA A 8 1.01 12.09 -2.16
N ASN A 9 0.29 13.12 -1.77
CA ASN A 9 -1.03 13.44 -2.32
C ASN A 9 -2.07 12.34 -2.11
N LEU A 10 -2.08 11.75 -0.92
CA LEU A 10 -3.06 10.73 -0.60
C LEU A 10 -4.47 11.31 -0.54
N ARG A 11 -5.42 10.58 -1.14
CA ARG A 11 -6.85 10.85 -0.99
C ARG A 11 -7.44 9.74 -0.15
N VAL A 12 -8.03 10.12 0.97
CA VAL A 12 -8.66 9.18 1.88
C VAL A 12 -10.17 9.38 1.83
N LYS A 13 -10.87 8.32 1.51
CA LYS A 13 -12.32 8.31 1.46
C LYS A 13 -12.81 7.03 2.10
N ALA A 14 -13.76 7.14 3.03
CA ALA A 14 -14.29 5.99 3.76
C ALA A 14 -14.80 4.91 2.81
N ASP A 15 -14.49 3.67 3.14
CA ASP A 15 -14.87 2.47 2.39
C ASP A 15 -14.25 2.38 0.98
N MET A 16 -13.26 3.23 0.69
CA MET A 16 -12.57 3.19 -0.60
C MET A 16 -11.10 2.84 -0.40
N PRO A 17 -10.49 2.08 -1.31
CA PRO A 17 -9.06 1.79 -1.21
C PRO A 17 -8.24 3.07 -1.25
N VAL A 18 -7.14 3.08 -0.51
CA VAL A 18 -6.19 4.18 -0.55
C VAL A 18 -5.13 3.83 -1.59
N GLU A 19 -4.99 4.69 -2.59
CA GLU A 19 -4.04 4.46 -3.67
C GLU A 19 -2.72 5.17 -3.39
N ILE A 20 -1.63 4.43 -3.57
CA ILE A 20 -0.28 4.97 -3.48
C ILE A 20 0.48 4.57 -4.74
N ALA A 21 1.49 5.35 -5.06
CA ALA A 21 2.38 5.00 -6.16
C ALA A 21 3.62 4.29 -5.63
N ALA A 22 4.11 3.33 -6.38
CA ALA A 22 5.37 2.67 -6.08
C ALA A 22 6.19 2.61 -7.37
N THR A 23 7.51 2.57 -7.22
CA THR A 23 8.39 2.29 -8.35
C THR A 23 9.07 0.95 -8.13
N VAL A 24 9.10 0.14 -9.17
CA VAL A 24 9.77 -1.16 -9.16
C VAL A 24 10.79 -1.12 -10.30
N ASP A 25 12.06 -1.05 -9.93
CA ASP A 25 13.17 -0.93 -10.90
C ASP A 25 12.93 0.22 -11.89
N GLY A 26 12.39 1.33 -11.39
CA GLY A 26 12.14 2.52 -12.20
C GLY A 26 10.78 2.57 -12.88
N GLU A 27 10.02 1.49 -12.86
CA GLU A 27 8.67 1.47 -13.43
C GLU A 27 7.62 1.81 -12.37
N THR A 28 6.65 2.64 -12.74
CA THR A 28 5.60 3.05 -11.82
C THR A 28 4.52 1.98 -11.70
N LEU A 29 4.15 1.69 -10.47
CA LEU A 29 3.09 0.75 -10.15
C LEU A 29 2.10 1.45 -9.24
N GLN A 30 0.80 1.35 -9.54
CA GLN A 30 -0.25 1.84 -8.64
C GLN A 30 -0.62 0.74 -7.66
N VAL A 31 -0.57 1.07 -6.38
CA VAL A 31 -0.88 0.12 -5.32
C VAL A 31 -2.09 0.62 -4.56
N ALA A 32 -3.13 -0.20 -4.52
CA ALA A 32 -4.34 0.10 -3.76
C ALA A 32 -4.27 -0.66 -2.44
N LEU A 33 -4.36 0.07 -1.34
CA LEU A 33 -4.45 -0.51 0.00
C LEU A 33 -5.92 -0.59 0.37
N GLU A 34 -6.42 -1.80 0.61
CA GLU A 34 -7.83 -2.01 0.93
C GLU A 34 -8.23 -1.25 2.19
N TRP A 35 -9.46 -0.75 2.23
CA TRP A 35 -9.95 0.02 3.37
C TRP A 35 -9.91 -0.79 4.67
N ALA A 36 -10.21 -2.09 4.60
CA ALA A 36 -10.13 -2.95 5.77
C ALA A 36 -8.74 -2.96 6.41
N LEU A 37 -7.70 -2.86 5.58
CA LEU A 37 -6.32 -2.77 6.07
C LEU A 37 -6.08 -1.45 6.79
N ILE A 38 -6.57 -0.34 6.23
CA ILE A 38 -6.43 0.98 6.84
C ILE A 38 -7.17 1.02 8.18
N GLU A 39 -8.38 0.48 8.23
CA GLU A 39 -9.14 0.39 9.48
C GLU A 39 -8.45 -0.47 10.53
N ARG A 40 -7.82 -1.55 10.10
CA ARG A 40 -7.06 -2.42 11.00
C ARG A 40 -5.91 -1.69 11.67
N TRP A 41 -5.24 -0.84 10.91
CA TRP A 41 -4.10 -0.09 11.43
C TRP A 41 -4.51 1.07 12.32
N LEU A 42 -5.58 1.78 11.98
CA LEU A 42 -5.88 3.08 12.55
C LEU A 42 -7.21 3.17 13.29
N GLY A 43 -8.12 2.21 13.08
CA GLY A 43 -9.44 2.27 13.70
C GLY A 43 -10.15 3.57 13.33
N GLN A 44 -10.53 4.36 14.33
CA GLN A 44 -11.27 5.61 14.11
C GLN A 44 -10.47 6.66 13.35
N LEU A 45 -9.15 6.58 13.39
CA LEU A 45 -8.27 7.52 12.67
C LEU A 45 -8.15 7.20 11.18
N ALA A 46 -8.80 6.15 10.70
CA ALA A 46 -8.74 5.77 9.29
C ALA A 46 -9.26 6.87 8.35
N ASN A 47 -10.11 7.78 8.83
CA ASN A 47 -10.62 8.90 8.04
C ASN A 47 -9.68 10.11 7.97
N ASP A 48 -8.60 10.09 8.73
CA ASP A 48 -7.65 11.20 8.78
C ASP A 48 -6.50 10.94 7.80
N ALA A 49 -6.43 11.75 6.75
CA ALA A 49 -5.41 11.59 5.72
C ALA A 49 -3.99 11.68 6.27
N GLY A 50 -3.76 12.54 7.27
CA GLY A 50 -2.46 12.65 7.92
C GLY A 50 -2.08 11.38 8.67
N ALA A 51 -3.04 10.81 9.40
CA ALA A 51 -2.82 9.56 10.12
C ALA A 51 -2.57 8.40 9.16
N VAL A 52 -3.29 8.34 8.05
CA VAL A 52 -3.09 7.31 7.02
C VAL A 52 -1.70 7.44 6.41
N ARG A 53 -1.28 8.66 6.08
CA ARG A 53 0.06 8.89 5.53
C ARG A 53 1.14 8.44 6.50
N ASN A 54 1.01 8.78 7.77
CA ASN A 54 1.97 8.36 8.79
C ASN A 54 2.01 6.85 8.94
N ALA A 55 0.85 6.20 8.92
CA ALA A 55 0.76 4.74 9.03
C ALA A 55 1.47 4.06 7.86
N ILE A 56 1.27 4.56 6.64
CA ILE A 56 1.94 4.04 5.46
C ILE A 56 3.45 4.25 5.58
N HIS A 57 3.87 5.43 6.00
CA HIS A 57 5.28 5.75 6.14
C HIS A 57 5.97 4.85 7.17
N GLN A 58 5.32 4.61 8.31
CA GLN A 58 5.86 3.74 9.35
C GLN A 58 5.97 2.29 8.88
N ARG A 59 5.07 1.87 7.97
CA ARG A 59 5.01 0.50 7.46
C ARG A 59 5.62 0.37 6.08
N ARG A 60 6.34 1.39 5.64
CA ARG A 60 6.89 1.44 4.28
C ARG A 60 7.70 0.20 3.94
N GLN A 61 8.60 -0.22 4.81
CA GLN A 61 9.45 -1.37 4.54
C GLN A 61 8.63 -2.66 4.39
N ALA A 62 7.62 -2.84 5.24
CA ALA A 62 6.77 -4.01 5.16
C ALA A 62 5.98 -4.03 3.85
N ILE A 63 5.46 -2.87 3.44
CA ILE A 63 4.72 -2.74 2.18
C ILE A 63 5.65 -3.04 1.00
N GLU A 64 6.85 -2.47 1.02
CA GLU A 64 7.83 -2.71 -0.04
C GLU A 64 8.20 -4.18 -0.16
N ARG A 65 8.34 -4.88 0.95
CA ARG A 65 8.62 -6.31 0.95
C ARG A 65 7.49 -7.12 0.34
N VAL A 66 6.25 -6.77 0.63
CA VAL A 66 5.10 -7.47 0.07
C VAL A 66 5.03 -7.25 -1.44
N ILE A 67 5.23 -6.01 -1.89
CA ILE A 67 5.28 -5.71 -3.33
C ILE A 67 6.40 -6.51 -3.99
N GLN A 68 7.57 -6.49 -3.40
CA GLN A 68 8.73 -7.23 -3.92
C GLN A 68 8.44 -8.73 -4.02
N SER A 69 7.84 -9.31 -2.99
CA SER A 69 7.49 -10.71 -2.97
C SER A 69 6.49 -11.07 -4.07
N ARG A 70 5.48 -10.24 -4.28
CA ARG A 70 4.49 -10.47 -5.32
C ARG A 70 5.06 -10.33 -6.71
N VAL A 71 5.90 -9.33 -6.93
CA VAL A 71 6.57 -9.13 -8.22
C VAL A 71 7.51 -10.30 -8.50
N TYR A 72 8.18 -10.79 -7.48
CA TYR A 72 9.07 -11.94 -7.60
C TYR A 72 8.31 -13.20 -8.03
N ALA A 73 7.11 -13.39 -7.46
CA ALA A 73 6.32 -14.59 -7.72
C ALA A 73 5.55 -14.51 -9.06
N HIS A 74 5.08 -13.33 -9.45
CA HIS A 74 4.13 -13.18 -10.55
C HIS A 74 4.54 -12.16 -11.62
N GLY A 75 5.64 -11.46 -11.41
CA GLY A 75 6.05 -10.35 -12.28
C GLY A 75 5.26 -9.08 -12.01
N VAL A 76 5.63 -8.01 -12.69
CA VAL A 76 4.91 -6.74 -12.62
C VAL A 76 3.57 -6.90 -13.33
N PRO A 77 2.44 -6.53 -12.70
CA PRO A 77 1.14 -6.65 -13.35
C PRO A 77 1.08 -5.87 -14.67
N ILE A 78 0.52 -6.49 -15.70
CA ILE A 78 0.38 -5.83 -17.01
C ILE A 78 -0.48 -4.58 -16.89
N SER A 79 -1.48 -4.60 -16.00
CA SER A 79 -2.35 -3.46 -15.75
C SER A 79 -1.64 -2.29 -15.09
N GLY A 80 -0.46 -2.53 -14.49
CA GLY A 80 0.23 -1.52 -13.68
C GLY A 80 -0.42 -1.26 -12.34
N GLU A 81 -1.31 -2.14 -11.89
CA GLU A 81 -2.07 -2.00 -10.64
C GLU A 81 -1.93 -3.24 -9.77
N MET A 82 -1.83 -3.01 -8.46
CA MET A 82 -1.73 -4.08 -7.47
C MET A 82 -2.58 -3.71 -6.26
N THR A 83 -3.30 -4.68 -5.71
CA THR A 83 -4.10 -4.46 -4.50
C THR A 83 -3.50 -5.23 -3.34
N LEU A 84 -3.34 -4.56 -2.21
CA LEU A 84 -2.86 -5.17 -0.97
C LEU A 84 -3.94 -5.06 0.10
N GLY A 85 -4.12 -6.12 0.84
CA GLY A 85 -5.14 -6.18 1.88
C GLY A 85 -4.65 -6.86 3.15
N LEU A 86 -5.59 -7.26 4.00
CA LEU A 86 -5.28 -7.89 5.28
C LEU A 86 -4.45 -9.16 5.13
N ARG A 87 -4.63 -9.90 4.05
CA ARG A 87 -3.85 -11.10 3.78
C ARG A 87 -2.37 -10.80 3.65
N ASP A 88 -2.06 -9.63 3.13
CA ASP A 88 -0.68 -9.26 2.81
C ASP A 88 0.01 -8.60 3.98
N LEU A 89 -0.69 -7.73 4.70
CA LEU A 89 -0.08 -6.85 5.68
C LEU A 89 -0.73 -6.85 7.05
N GLY A 90 -1.95 -7.37 7.19
CA GLY A 90 -2.70 -7.25 8.43
C GLY A 90 -2.69 -8.47 9.34
N GLY A 91 -2.31 -9.61 8.82
CA GLY A 91 -2.58 -10.89 9.48
C GLY A 91 -1.58 -11.34 10.51
N ARG A 92 -0.48 -10.63 10.73
CA ARG A 92 0.60 -11.08 11.61
C ARG A 92 1.04 -10.06 12.63
N MET A 93 0.16 -9.23 12.99
CA MET A 93 0.49 -8.17 13.96
C MET A 93 0.17 -8.58 15.36
#